data_a522755827a464d0079576cb81da4caf
#
_entry.id   a522755827a464d0079576cb81da4caf
#
_cell.length_a   1.000
_cell.length_b   1.000
_cell.length_c   1.000
_cell.angle_alpha   90.00
_cell.angle_beta   90.00
_cell.angle_gamma   90.00
#
_symmetry.space_group_name_H-M   'P 1'
#
loop_
_entity.id
_entity.type
_entity.pdbx_description
1 polymer ?
#
loop_
_entity_poly.entity_id
_entity_poly.type
_entity_poly.pdbx_seq_one_letter_code
_entity_poly.pdbx_strand_id
1 'polypeptide(L)'
;MNNIFDLIVIGGGHAGVEAVLAGKRMGLHVALITLDKNKTGRMSCNPAIGGIGKTHLAKEIDALGGYMAEATDLSGIQFRTLNKKKGPAVQAIRAQADKELYEKTIQAKLEKEGIETFEEEIIDFEEKRGEVVFAVGKKKKFKARAFVLTTGTFLNGSILIGDNKREGGRIDEKKASGLEK
;
A
#
# COMPACT_ATOMS: atom_id res chain seq x y z
N MET A 1 25.09 2.24 -14.18
CA MET A 1 25.25 1.23 -13.11
C MET A 1 23.90 0.58 -12.92
N ASN A 2 23.80 -0.75 -13.12
CA ASN A 2 22.54 -1.46 -12.83
C ASN A 2 22.38 -1.54 -11.32
N ASN A 3 21.65 -0.57 -10.73
CA ASN A 3 21.29 -0.66 -9.33
C ASN A 3 20.35 -1.84 -9.14
N ILE A 4 20.85 -2.89 -8.51
CA ILE A 4 20.03 -4.04 -8.09
C ILE A 4 19.44 -3.66 -6.73
N PHE A 5 18.12 -3.64 -6.64
CA PHE A 5 17.42 -3.46 -5.37
C PHE A 5 17.48 -4.75 -4.54
N ASP A 6 17.54 -4.63 -3.24
CA ASP A 6 17.35 -5.78 -2.35
C ASP A 6 15.89 -6.20 -2.35
N LEU A 7 14.98 -5.21 -2.34
CA LEU A 7 13.54 -5.42 -2.32
C LEU A 7 12.83 -4.41 -3.22
N ILE A 8 11.92 -4.89 -4.04
CA ILE A 8 10.95 -4.06 -4.75
C ILE A 8 9.55 -4.41 -4.27
N VAL A 9 8.80 -3.38 -3.88
CA VAL A 9 7.39 -3.50 -3.50
C VAL A 9 6.53 -2.99 -4.65
N ILE A 10 5.53 -3.78 -5.06
CA ILE A 10 4.63 -3.48 -6.18
C ILE A 10 3.23 -3.21 -5.63
N GLY A 11 2.81 -1.96 -5.72
CA GLY A 11 1.54 -1.45 -5.21
C GLY A 11 1.72 -0.39 -4.13
N GLY A 12 1.29 0.85 -4.41
CA GLY A 12 1.43 2.02 -3.52
C GLY A 12 0.31 2.19 -2.48
N GLY A 13 -0.44 1.13 -2.18
CA GLY A 13 -1.45 1.14 -1.11
C GLY A 13 -0.84 1.03 0.29
N HIS A 14 -1.68 0.95 1.33
CA HIS A 14 -1.23 0.88 2.73
C HIS A 14 -0.24 -0.26 2.98
N ALA A 15 -0.52 -1.46 2.47
CA ALA A 15 0.36 -2.61 2.63
C ALA A 15 1.72 -2.39 1.96
N GLY A 16 1.75 -1.77 0.78
CA GLY A 16 2.99 -1.46 0.07
C GLY A 16 3.82 -0.41 0.77
N VAL A 17 3.19 0.63 1.29
CA VAL A 17 3.87 1.66 2.09
C VAL A 17 4.52 1.05 3.33
N GLU A 18 3.79 0.22 4.08
CA GLU A 18 4.35 -0.45 5.27
C GLU A 18 5.47 -1.41 4.89
N ALA A 19 5.33 -2.18 3.81
CA ALA A 19 6.35 -3.13 3.36
C ALA A 19 7.64 -2.42 2.94
N VAL A 20 7.56 -1.34 2.16
CA VAL A 20 8.75 -0.61 1.70
C VAL A 20 9.45 0.11 2.86
N LEU A 21 8.69 0.70 3.80
CA LEU A 21 9.25 1.32 4.99
C LEU A 21 9.88 0.29 5.94
N ALA A 22 9.28 -0.91 6.07
CA ALA A 22 9.88 -2.01 6.83
C ALA A 22 11.23 -2.44 6.23
N GLY A 23 11.30 -2.65 4.91
CA GLY A 23 12.54 -2.96 4.22
C GLY A 23 13.60 -1.87 4.43
N LYS A 24 13.21 -0.60 4.36
CA LYS A 24 14.12 0.52 4.62
C LYS A 24 14.67 0.50 6.05
N ARG A 25 13.82 0.26 7.06
CA ARG A 25 14.27 0.14 8.47
C ARG A 25 15.25 -1.02 8.68
N MET A 26 15.13 -2.07 7.88
CA MET A 26 16.09 -3.20 7.89
C MET A 26 17.40 -2.88 7.19
N GLY A 27 17.59 -1.66 6.67
CA GLY A 27 18.80 -1.25 5.96
C GLY A 27 18.90 -1.73 4.52
N LEU A 28 17.79 -2.21 3.93
CA LEU A 28 17.77 -2.69 2.56
C LEU A 28 17.70 -1.51 1.56
N HIS A 29 18.27 -1.73 0.38
CA HIS A 29 18.07 -0.86 -0.78
C HIS A 29 16.73 -1.22 -1.42
N VAL A 30 15.73 -0.36 -1.22
CA VAL A 30 14.32 -0.63 -1.55
C VAL A 30 13.77 0.32 -2.58
N ALA A 31 12.78 -0.15 -3.36
CA ALA A 31 11.98 0.68 -4.25
C ALA A 31 10.50 0.34 -4.16
N LEU A 32 9.66 1.33 -4.47
CA LEU A 32 8.22 1.19 -4.60
C LEU A 32 7.82 1.37 -6.07
N ILE A 33 7.02 0.46 -6.61
CA ILE A 33 6.41 0.60 -7.94
C ILE A 33 4.91 0.74 -7.77
N THR A 34 4.33 1.74 -8.40
CA THR A 34 2.89 2.03 -8.33
C THR A 34 2.35 2.48 -9.69
N LEU A 35 1.05 2.36 -9.91
CA LEU A 35 0.40 2.82 -11.14
C LEU A 35 0.36 4.34 -11.25
N ASP A 36 0.28 5.03 -10.12
CA ASP A 36 0.24 6.48 -10.01
C ASP A 36 0.92 6.88 -8.69
N LYS A 37 2.09 7.48 -8.77
CA LYS A 37 2.86 7.87 -7.59
C LYS A 37 2.18 8.96 -6.76
N ASN A 38 1.35 9.80 -7.42
CA ASN A 38 0.62 10.86 -6.74
C ASN A 38 -0.56 10.33 -5.90
N LYS A 39 -0.90 9.04 -6.05
CA LYS A 39 -1.95 8.35 -5.28
C LYS A 39 -1.39 7.34 -4.28
N THR A 40 -0.08 7.40 -4.02
CA THR A 40 0.54 6.53 -3.02
C THR A 40 0.01 6.83 -1.63
N GLY A 41 -0.39 5.79 -0.89
CA GLY A 41 -1.00 5.93 0.43
C GLY A 41 -2.47 6.36 0.42
N ARG A 42 -3.11 6.46 -0.74
CA ARG A 42 -4.47 6.97 -0.88
C ARG A 42 -5.50 6.11 -0.15
N MET A 43 -6.29 6.76 0.71
CA MET A 43 -7.42 6.14 1.39
C MET A 43 -8.62 5.92 0.47
N SER A 44 -9.49 4.97 0.84
CA SER A 44 -10.79 4.75 0.19
C SER A 44 -11.73 5.95 0.38
N CYS A 45 -12.93 5.90 -0.23
CA CYS A 45 -13.96 6.92 -0.11
C CYS A 45 -14.43 7.17 1.34
N ASN A 46 -14.25 6.20 2.24
CA ASN A 46 -14.49 6.35 3.67
C ASN A 46 -13.13 6.36 4.41
N PRO A 47 -12.50 7.53 4.58
CA PRO A 47 -11.13 7.63 5.06
C PRO A 47 -11.07 7.42 6.57
N ALA A 48 -11.02 6.17 6.99
CA ALA A 48 -10.91 5.79 8.39
C ALA A 48 -9.95 4.61 8.58
N ILE A 49 -9.14 4.71 9.61
CA ILE A 49 -8.26 3.65 10.08
C ILE A 49 -8.82 3.05 11.37
N GLY A 50 -8.73 1.74 11.51
CA GLY A 50 -9.22 1.02 12.68
C GLY A 50 -10.67 0.57 12.57
N GLY A 51 -11.24 0.21 13.71
CA GLY A 51 -12.51 -0.47 13.85
C GLY A 51 -12.32 -1.90 14.34
N ILE A 52 -13.43 -2.65 14.50
CA ILE A 52 -13.41 -4.02 15.03
C ILE A 52 -12.56 -4.92 14.13
N GLY A 53 -11.60 -5.63 14.73
CA GLY A 53 -10.64 -6.48 14.04
C GLY A 53 -9.51 -5.74 13.29
N LYS A 54 -9.68 -4.45 12.99
CA LYS A 54 -8.69 -3.64 12.25
C LYS A 54 -7.73 -2.90 13.17
N THR A 55 -8.23 -2.35 14.28
CA THR A 55 -7.40 -1.60 15.24
C THR A 55 -6.30 -2.48 15.84
N HIS A 56 -6.57 -3.75 16.08
CA HIS A 56 -5.59 -4.69 16.63
C HIS A 56 -4.40 -4.81 15.67
N LEU A 57 -4.67 -5.06 14.39
CA LEU A 57 -3.63 -5.14 13.35
C LEU A 57 -2.86 -3.82 13.20
N ALA A 58 -3.56 -2.68 13.21
CA ALA A 58 -2.91 -1.36 13.12
C ALA A 58 -1.95 -1.12 14.30
N LYS A 59 -2.33 -1.52 15.53
CA LYS A 59 -1.47 -1.43 16.71
C LYS A 59 -0.29 -2.39 16.68
N GLU A 60 -0.46 -3.59 16.13
CA GLU A 60 0.63 -4.55 15.95
C GLU A 60 1.65 -4.02 14.94
N ILE A 61 1.18 -3.44 13.82
CA ILE A 61 2.04 -2.78 12.82
C ILE A 61 2.79 -1.62 13.46
N ASP A 62 2.12 -0.78 14.26
CA ASP A 62 2.71 0.34 15.00
C ASP A 62 3.80 -0.13 15.97
N ALA A 63 3.53 -1.18 16.76
CA ALA A 63 4.48 -1.77 17.68
C ALA A 63 5.75 -2.32 17.00
N LEU A 64 5.64 -2.69 15.72
CA LEU A 64 6.74 -3.11 14.86
C LEU A 64 7.44 -1.93 14.15
N GLY A 65 7.07 -0.68 14.48
CA GLY A 65 7.61 0.52 13.88
C GLY A 65 6.96 0.91 12.55
N GLY A 66 5.75 0.43 12.26
CA GLY A 66 4.97 0.85 11.10
C GLY A 66 4.54 2.32 11.18
N TYR A 67 4.15 2.89 10.06
CA TYR A 67 3.90 4.32 9.96
C TYR A 67 2.40 4.68 9.87
N MET A 68 1.53 3.70 9.64
CA MET A 68 0.08 3.92 9.48
C MET A 68 -0.55 4.62 10.67
N ALA A 69 -0.19 4.25 11.90
CA ALA A 69 -0.74 4.85 13.12
C ALA A 69 -0.27 6.30 13.26
N GLU A 70 1.02 6.58 13.10
CA GLU A 70 1.58 7.92 13.14
C GLU A 70 0.93 8.83 12.06
N ALA A 71 0.83 8.36 10.81
CA ALA A 71 0.16 9.09 9.75
C ALA A 71 -1.33 9.35 10.06
N THR A 72 -1.98 8.41 10.76
CA THR A 72 -3.37 8.56 11.20
C THR A 72 -3.49 9.62 12.29
N ASP A 73 -2.56 9.66 13.25
CA ASP A 73 -2.57 10.68 14.31
C ASP A 73 -2.32 12.08 13.75
N LEU A 74 -1.43 12.20 12.75
CA LEU A 74 -1.14 13.47 12.07
C LEU A 74 -2.30 14.00 11.19
N SER A 75 -3.15 13.11 10.70
CA SER A 75 -4.25 13.44 9.78
C SER A 75 -5.65 13.23 10.37
N GLY A 76 -5.73 12.78 11.63
CA GLY A 76 -6.98 12.42 12.27
C GLY A 76 -7.87 13.62 12.58
N ILE A 77 -9.14 13.54 12.17
CA ILE A 77 -10.17 14.55 12.46
C ILE A 77 -11.09 14.12 13.59
N GLN A 78 -11.30 12.82 13.77
CA GLN A 78 -12.14 12.28 14.83
C GLN A 78 -11.66 10.91 15.27
N PHE A 79 -11.57 10.71 16.58
CA PHE A 79 -11.24 9.44 17.20
C PHE A 79 -12.42 8.95 18.04
N ARG A 80 -12.86 7.71 17.79
CA ARG A 80 -14.01 7.14 18.49
C ARG A 80 -13.73 5.71 18.92
N THR A 81 -13.94 5.42 20.20
CA THR A 81 -13.95 4.04 20.69
C THR A 81 -15.30 3.40 20.39
N LEU A 82 -15.28 2.33 19.61
CA LEU A 82 -16.45 1.50 19.30
C LEU A 82 -16.68 0.50 20.44
N ASN A 83 -17.92 0.05 20.59
CA ASN A 83 -18.31 -0.99 21.52
C ASN A 83 -17.94 -0.73 23.00
N LYS A 84 -17.93 0.52 23.47
CA LYS A 84 -17.57 0.90 24.85
C LYS A 84 -18.35 0.14 25.93
N LYS A 85 -19.57 -0.30 25.64
CA LYS A 85 -20.44 -1.05 26.56
C LYS A 85 -20.22 -2.57 26.50
N LYS A 86 -19.29 -3.05 25.65
CA LYS A 86 -18.97 -4.48 25.48
C LYS A 86 -17.61 -4.79 26.11
N GLY A 87 -17.29 -6.08 26.20
CA GLY A 87 -16.00 -6.49 26.77
C GLY A 87 -14.79 -5.96 26.01
N PRO A 88 -13.61 -5.89 26.66
CA PRO A 88 -12.40 -5.27 26.10
C PRO A 88 -11.97 -5.85 24.75
N ALA A 89 -12.19 -7.15 24.54
CA ALA A 89 -11.78 -7.85 23.31
C ALA A 89 -12.46 -7.32 22.03
N VAL A 90 -13.61 -6.66 22.15
CA VAL A 90 -14.36 -6.10 21.01
C VAL A 90 -14.37 -4.57 21.01
N GLN A 91 -13.70 -3.95 21.97
CA GLN A 91 -13.50 -2.50 21.96
C GLN A 91 -12.41 -2.15 20.94
N ALA A 92 -12.68 -1.17 20.08
CA ALA A 92 -11.78 -0.79 19.02
C ALA A 92 -11.81 0.72 18.79
N ILE A 93 -10.68 1.31 18.54
CA ILE A 93 -10.57 2.71 18.11
C ILE A 93 -10.83 2.78 16.61
N ARG A 94 -11.63 3.74 16.19
CA ARG A 94 -11.76 4.15 14.80
C ARG A 94 -11.38 5.60 14.68
N ALA A 95 -10.36 5.87 13.87
CA ALA A 95 -9.93 7.22 13.54
C ALA A 95 -10.48 7.59 12.17
N GLN A 96 -11.24 8.65 12.08
CA GLN A 96 -11.60 9.31 10.83
C GLN A 96 -10.47 10.26 10.48
N ALA A 97 -9.94 10.19 9.28
CA ALA A 97 -8.80 10.98 8.84
C ALA A 97 -9.19 11.96 7.72
N ASP A 98 -8.46 13.07 7.63
CA ASP A 98 -8.41 13.87 6.41
C ASP A 98 -7.68 13.07 5.34
N LYS A 99 -8.39 12.76 4.26
CA LYS A 99 -7.91 11.89 3.20
C LYS A 99 -6.69 12.47 2.47
N GLU A 100 -6.72 13.78 2.20
CA GLU A 100 -5.64 14.44 1.46
C GLU A 100 -4.42 14.64 2.34
N LEU A 101 -4.64 15.01 3.60
CA LEU A 101 -3.55 15.17 4.56
C LEU A 101 -2.85 13.85 4.83
N TYR A 102 -3.61 12.75 4.99
CA TYR A 102 -3.03 11.41 5.16
C TYR A 102 -2.16 11.02 3.96
N GLU A 103 -2.68 11.20 2.73
CA GLU A 103 -1.95 10.90 1.49
C GLU A 103 -0.64 11.71 1.40
N LYS A 104 -0.70 13.02 1.65
CA LYS A 104 0.49 13.90 1.70
C LYS A 104 1.48 13.50 2.78
N THR A 105 1.01 13.10 3.95
CA THR A 105 1.84 12.63 5.07
C THR A 105 2.62 11.36 4.68
N ILE A 106 1.94 10.41 4.04
CA ILE A 106 2.59 9.19 3.52
C ILE A 106 3.66 9.52 2.46
N GLN A 107 3.32 10.37 1.49
CA GLN A 107 4.25 10.76 0.41
C GLN A 107 5.48 11.49 0.97
N ALA A 108 5.28 12.43 1.89
CA ALA A 108 6.37 13.14 2.56
C ALA A 108 7.28 12.19 3.37
N LYS A 109 6.71 11.16 4.01
CA LYS A 109 7.50 10.13 4.70
C LYS A 109 8.36 9.34 3.74
N LEU A 110 7.81 8.87 2.63
CA LEU A 110 8.56 8.11 1.63
C LEU A 110 9.71 8.95 1.04
N GLU A 111 9.46 10.22 0.75
CA GLU A 111 10.47 11.14 0.28
C GLU A 111 11.58 11.37 1.32
N LYS A 112 11.21 11.64 2.58
CA LYS A 112 12.15 11.81 3.69
C LYS A 112 13.05 10.59 3.90
N GLU A 113 12.51 9.39 3.74
CA GLU A 113 13.26 8.14 3.83
C GLU A 113 14.09 7.83 2.58
N GLY A 114 13.98 8.66 1.53
CA GLY A 114 14.68 8.45 0.27
C GLY A 114 14.23 7.21 -0.47
N ILE A 115 12.95 6.89 -0.42
CA ILE A 115 12.37 5.75 -1.15
C ILE A 115 12.22 6.10 -2.63
N GLU A 116 12.93 5.37 -3.50
CA GLU A 116 12.74 5.49 -4.93
C GLU A 116 11.35 4.97 -5.32
N THR A 117 10.49 5.86 -5.85
CA THR A 117 9.13 5.49 -6.28
C THR A 117 9.02 5.61 -7.79
N PHE A 118 8.67 4.51 -8.44
CA PHE A 118 8.50 4.41 -9.88
C PHE A 118 7.02 4.31 -10.26
N GLU A 119 6.63 5.10 -11.26
CA GLU A 119 5.31 5.01 -11.87
C GLU A 119 5.37 4.05 -13.05
N GLU A 120 4.90 2.82 -12.83
CA GLU A 120 4.94 1.75 -13.82
C GLU A 120 3.86 0.70 -13.54
N GLU A 121 3.34 0.09 -14.59
CA GLU A 121 2.48 -1.08 -14.50
C GLU A 121 3.30 -2.35 -14.75
N ILE A 122 3.39 -3.20 -13.73
CA ILE A 122 4.04 -4.50 -13.84
C ILE A 122 3.06 -5.49 -14.47
N ILE A 123 3.50 -6.14 -15.54
CA ILE A 123 2.68 -7.02 -16.37
C ILE A 123 3.15 -8.48 -16.36
N ASP A 124 4.38 -8.74 -15.92
CA ASP A 124 4.94 -10.09 -15.89
C ASP A 124 6.12 -10.16 -14.92
N PHE A 125 6.60 -11.37 -14.66
CA PHE A 125 7.83 -11.65 -13.94
C PHE A 125 8.72 -12.59 -14.77
N GLU A 126 10.02 -12.32 -14.82
CA GLU A 126 10.99 -13.25 -15.39
C GLU A 126 11.60 -14.11 -14.30
N GLU A 127 11.44 -15.40 -14.45
CA GLU A 127 12.01 -16.42 -13.58
C GLU A 127 13.31 -16.97 -14.20
N LYS A 128 14.29 -17.24 -13.36
CA LYS A 128 15.52 -17.94 -13.75
C LYS A 128 15.91 -18.92 -12.65
N ARG A 129 15.95 -20.21 -12.98
CA ARG A 129 16.29 -21.31 -12.05
C ARG A 129 15.39 -21.39 -10.82
N GLY A 130 14.08 -21.12 -10.96
CA GLY A 130 13.12 -21.15 -9.84
C GLY A 130 13.06 -19.86 -9.02
N GLU A 131 13.80 -18.81 -9.40
CA GLU A 131 13.81 -17.53 -8.71
C GLU A 131 13.33 -16.40 -9.63
N VAL A 132 12.46 -15.52 -9.13
CA VAL A 132 12.06 -14.30 -9.85
C VAL A 132 13.23 -13.32 -9.83
N VAL A 133 13.72 -12.97 -11.00
CA VAL A 133 14.88 -12.06 -11.14
C VAL A 133 14.51 -10.68 -11.67
N PHE A 134 13.40 -10.56 -12.39
CA PHE A 134 12.91 -9.28 -12.91
C PHE A 134 11.40 -9.14 -12.75
N ALA A 135 10.96 -7.96 -12.37
CA ALA A 135 9.59 -7.51 -12.61
C ALA A 135 9.56 -6.77 -13.97
N VAL A 136 8.68 -7.21 -14.86
CA VAL A 136 8.56 -6.69 -16.22
C VAL A 136 7.45 -5.66 -16.25
N GLY A 137 7.81 -4.41 -16.40
CA GLY A 137 6.86 -3.31 -16.62
C GLY A 137 6.56 -3.10 -18.10
N LYS A 138 5.53 -2.32 -18.40
CA LYS A 138 5.19 -1.94 -19.78
C LYS A 138 6.31 -1.17 -20.48
N LYS A 139 7.09 -0.38 -19.72
CA LYS A 139 8.14 0.48 -20.28
C LYS A 139 9.54 -0.04 -19.97
N LYS A 140 9.76 -0.65 -18.81
CA LYS A 140 11.09 -1.10 -18.38
C LYS A 140 11.02 -2.32 -17.45
N LYS A 141 12.16 -2.97 -17.30
CA LYS A 141 12.34 -4.08 -16.35
C LYS A 141 13.06 -3.60 -15.11
N PHE A 142 12.71 -4.18 -13.99
CA PHE A 142 13.29 -3.89 -12.69
C PHE A 142 13.92 -5.14 -12.12
N LYS A 143 15.16 -5.03 -11.64
CA LYS A 143 15.89 -6.12 -11.04
C LYS A 143 15.96 -5.99 -9.53
N ALA A 144 15.60 -7.04 -8.81
CA ALA A 144 15.74 -7.11 -7.37
C ALA A 144 16.06 -8.53 -6.90
N ARG A 145 16.46 -8.65 -5.63
CA ARG A 145 16.65 -9.94 -4.95
C ARG A 145 15.32 -10.52 -4.48
N ALA A 146 14.37 -9.66 -4.14
CA ALA A 146 13.03 -10.05 -3.72
C ALA A 146 11.96 -9.06 -4.21
N PHE A 147 10.75 -9.57 -4.38
CA PHE A 147 9.58 -8.79 -4.77
C PHE A 147 8.44 -9.06 -3.80
N VAL A 148 7.72 -8.00 -3.42
CA VAL A 148 6.51 -8.08 -2.60
C VAL A 148 5.34 -7.49 -3.38
N LEU A 149 4.31 -8.30 -3.62
CA LEU A 149 3.09 -7.90 -4.31
C LEU A 149 2.05 -7.40 -3.32
N THR A 150 1.64 -6.15 -3.47
CA THR A 150 0.60 -5.50 -2.66
C THR A 150 -0.43 -4.78 -3.54
N THR A 151 -0.84 -5.43 -4.62
CA THR A 151 -1.70 -4.87 -5.68
C THR A 151 -3.13 -4.57 -5.23
N GLY A 152 -3.54 -5.12 -4.08
CA GLY A 152 -4.84 -4.86 -3.48
C GLY A 152 -6.00 -5.26 -4.41
N THR A 153 -6.97 -4.33 -4.57
CA THR A 153 -8.16 -4.53 -5.41
C THR A 153 -7.97 -4.11 -6.87
N PHE A 154 -6.77 -3.72 -7.27
CA PHE A 154 -6.51 -3.20 -8.62
C PHE A 154 -6.20 -4.31 -9.63
N LEU A 155 -5.63 -5.43 -9.17
CA LEU A 155 -5.34 -6.56 -10.04
C LEU A 155 -6.67 -7.19 -10.49
N ASN A 156 -6.95 -7.09 -11.80
CA ASN A 156 -8.22 -7.52 -12.40
C ASN A 156 -9.48 -6.99 -11.71
N GLY A 157 -9.34 -5.79 -11.13
CA GLY A 157 -10.40 -5.16 -10.37
C GLY A 157 -11.68 -4.98 -11.19
N SER A 158 -12.82 -5.31 -10.58
CA SER A 158 -14.16 -5.03 -11.11
C SER A 158 -14.96 -4.25 -10.09
N ILE A 159 -15.61 -3.20 -10.53
CA ILE A 159 -16.51 -2.37 -9.73
C ILE A 159 -17.93 -2.78 -10.08
N LEU A 160 -18.68 -3.20 -9.06
CA LEU A 160 -20.09 -3.57 -9.18
C LEU A 160 -20.95 -2.47 -8.55
N ILE A 161 -21.87 -1.90 -9.32
CA ILE A 161 -22.85 -0.92 -8.84
C ILE A 161 -24.23 -1.37 -9.32
N GLY A 162 -25.00 -2.02 -8.44
CA GLY A 162 -26.21 -2.74 -8.84
C GLY A 162 -25.86 -3.81 -9.88
N ASP A 163 -26.57 -3.83 -10.99
CA ASP A 163 -26.34 -4.77 -12.10
C ASP A 163 -25.21 -4.33 -13.06
N ASN A 164 -24.67 -3.13 -12.87
CA ASN A 164 -23.61 -2.61 -13.72
C ASN A 164 -22.24 -3.08 -13.25
N LYS A 165 -21.50 -3.74 -14.14
CA LYS A 165 -20.11 -4.14 -13.95
C LYS A 165 -19.19 -3.26 -14.79
N ARG A 166 -18.20 -2.63 -14.15
CA ARG A 166 -17.15 -1.84 -14.81
C ARG A 166 -15.78 -2.39 -14.41
N GLU A 167 -14.82 -2.34 -15.32
CA GLU A 167 -13.43 -2.65 -15.02
C GLU A 167 -12.78 -1.50 -14.25
N GLY A 168 -12.07 -1.81 -13.18
CA GLY A 168 -11.34 -0.83 -12.37
C GLY A 168 -11.06 -1.33 -10.95
N GLY A 169 -10.03 -0.82 -10.32
CA GLY A 169 -9.75 -1.08 -8.90
C GLY A 169 -10.57 -0.17 -7.97
N ARG A 170 -10.86 1.05 -8.44
CA ARG A 170 -11.74 2.06 -7.79
C ARG A 170 -12.42 2.89 -8.87
N ILE A 171 -13.45 3.66 -8.47
CA ILE A 171 -14.11 4.63 -9.35
C ILE A 171 -13.03 5.62 -9.84
N ASP A 172 -12.97 5.84 -11.17
CA ASP A 172 -12.02 6.71 -11.86
C ASP A 172 -10.54 6.29 -11.78
N GLU A 173 -10.27 5.04 -11.41
CA GLU A 173 -8.92 4.49 -11.41
C GLU A 173 -8.83 3.23 -12.29
N LYS A 174 -7.75 3.16 -13.09
CA LYS A 174 -7.50 2.03 -13.99
C LYS A 174 -7.22 0.75 -13.20
N LYS A 175 -7.65 -0.39 -13.73
CA LYS A 175 -7.20 -1.71 -13.23
C LYS A 175 -5.76 -1.97 -13.68
N ALA A 176 -5.03 -2.77 -12.92
CA ALA A 176 -3.83 -3.44 -13.40
C ALA A 176 -4.25 -4.72 -14.12
N SER A 177 -3.83 -4.88 -15.36
CA SER A 177 -4.13 -6.06 -16.17
C SER A 177 -2.80 -6.60 -16.72
N GLY A 178 -2.37 -7.74 -16.31
CA GLY A 178 -1.14 -8.31 -16.88
C GLY A 178 -0.51 -9.43 -16.06
N LEU A 179 -0.73 -9.47 -14.77
CA LEU A 179 -0.24 -10.54 -13.89
C LEU A 179 -1.24 -11.69 -13.77
N GLU A 180 -1.94 -12.02 -14.87
CA GLU A 180 -3.02 -13.03 -14.90
C GLU A 180 -2.54 -14.42 -15.31
N LYS A 181 -1.25 -14.62 -15.55
CA LYS A 181 -0.72 -15.88 -16.09
C LYS A 181 -0.22 -16.81 -15.00
#